data_7ac195b174f4fe904c436d5f73562c30
#
_entry.id   7ac195b174f4fe904c436d5f73562c30
#
_cell.length_a   1.000
_cell.length_b   1.000
_cell.length_c   1.000
_cell.angle_alpha   90.00
_cell.angle_beta   90.00
_cell.angle_gamma   90.00
#
_symmetry.space_group_name_H-M   'P 1'
#
loop_
_entity.id
_entity.type
_entity.pdbx_description
1 polymer ?
#
loop_
_entity_poly.entity_id
_entity_poly.type
_entity_poly.pdbx_seq_one_letter_code
_entity_poly.pdbx_strand_id
1 'polypeptide(L)'
;MRDYSKYEKTPVLFSGAEKKFEIIIDGFRYIVKFQKNSEVGLTFNYVSEYLGSHIFQLLGIPVQETFLGTYEGKNVVVMKNFLEPEDDLVAFNGVGESSLERDKELYQYTYEDITAMLRENMKSTNVEETIDRFWDMFIVDALIGNFDRHGGNWGFIKKDNQYRIAPVYDNGSSLYPKLNTDEKLEAVLSSEEEIDQRIYKFPTYHIKVKNRKSSYFEVISSLQFEACNDALKRIVPCIDFNQINTLIDEVEGISEVRKRFYKVMLQQRYEKILMYAYRQL
;
A
#
# COMPACT_ATOMS: atom_id res chain seq x y z
N MET A 1 -20.11 -7.27 9.85
CA MET A 1 -19.42 -7.55 8.53
C MET A 1 -20.36 -8.25 7.56
N ARG A 2 -20.31 -7.94 6.26
CA ARG A 2 -21.12 -8.55 5.17
C ARG A 2 -20.63 -9.97 4.84
N ASP A 3 -21.58 -10.93 4.65
CA ASP A 3 -21.26 -12.28 4.15
C ASP A 3 -21.38 -12.31 2.62
N TYR A 4 -20.30 -12.74 1.96
CA TYR A 4 -20.19 -12.86 0.52
C TYR A 4 -20.34 -14.31 0.01
N SER A 5 -20.62 -15.29 0.86
CA SER A 5 -20.69 -16.71 0.51
C SER A 5 -21.79 -17.04 -0.51
N LYS A 6 -22.80 -16.17 -0.64
CA LYS A 6 -23.88 -16.34 -1.64
C LYS A 6 -23.44 -16.08 -3.09
N TYR A 7 -22.29 -15.46 -3.32
CA TYR A 7 -21.79 -15.17 -4.65
C TYR A 7 -20.87 -16.30 -5.13
N GLU A 8 -21.16 -16.83 -6.31
CA GLU A 8 -20.38 -17.90 -6.91
C GLU A 8 -19.02 -17.40 -7.42
N LYS A 9 -18.02 -18.29 -7.33
CA LYS A 9 -16.68 -18.01 -7.87
C LYS A 9 -16.72 -18.08 -9.38
N THR A 10 -16.09 -17.10 -10.03
CA THR A 10 -15.84 -17.18 -11.46
C THR A 10 -14.68 -18.15 -11.78
N PRO A 11 -14.54 -18.61 -13.04
CA PRO A 11 -13.43 -19.48 -13.44
C PRO A 11 -12.09 -18.74 -13.58
N VAL A 12 -12.03 -17.45 -13.29
CA VAL A 12 -10.82 -16.64 -13.42
C VAL A 12 -9.76 -17.10 -12.41
N LEU A 13 -8.55 -17.37 -12.93
CA LEU A 13 -7.40 -17.75 -12.12
C LEU A 13 -6.49 -16.54 -11.91
N PHE A 14 -6.09 -16.32 -10.67
CA PHE A 14 -5.14 -15.27 -10.31
C PHE A 14 -3.77 -15.89 -9.99
N SER A 15 -2.72 -15.26 -10.46
CA SER A 15 -1.35 -15.57 -10.07
C SER A 15 -1.03 -15.05 -8.65
N GLY A 16 0.04 -15.57 -8.04
CA GLY A 16 0.56 -15.14 -6.73
C GLY A 16 0.24 -16.11 -5.59
N ALA A 17 0.97 -15.96 -4.48
CA ALA A 17 0.97 -16.90 -3.35
C ALA A 17 -0.28 -16.85 -2.47
N GLU A 18 -1.11 -15.80 -2.56
CA GLU A 18 -2.28 -15.63 -1.71
C GLU A 18 -3.52 -16.25 -2.33
N LYS A 19 -4.32 -16.96 -1.50
CA LYS A 19 -5.60 -17.52 -1.93
C LYS A 19 -6.57 -16.41 -2.26
N LYS A 20 -6.93 -16.28 -3.52
CA LYS A 20 -7.88 -15.29 -4.04
C LYS A 20 -8.70 -15.86 -5.20
N PHE A 21 -9.88 -15.32 -5.40
CA PHE A 21 -10.78 -15.66 -6.51
C PHE A 21 -11.66 -14.47 -6.84
N GLU A 22 -12.33 -14.52 -7.97
CA GLU A 22 -13.25 -13.47 -8.39
C GLU A 22 -14.71 -13.89 -8.15
N ILE A 23 -15.54 -12.92 -7.80
CA ILE A 23 -17.00 -13.02 -7.75
C ILE A 23 -17.63 -11.87 -8.54
N ILE A 24 -18.89 -12.02 -8.92
CA ILE A 24 -19.68 -10.96 -9.56
C ILE A 24 -20.77 -10.50 -8.60
N ILE A 25 -20.84 -9.19 -8.38
CA ILE A 25 -21.88 -8.53 -7.58
C ILE A 25 -22.50 -7.43 -8.43
N ASP A 26 -23.80 -7.55 -8.72
CA ASP A 26 -24.56 -6.56 -9.48
C ASP A 26 -23.90 -6.19 -10.84
N GLY A 27 -23.29 -7.19 -11.50
CA GLY A 27 -22.62 -7.05 -12.80
C GLY A 27 -21.17 -6.55 -12.71
N PHE A 28 -20.67 -6.20 -11.53
CA PHE A 28 -19.29 -5.78 -11.33
C PHE A 28 -18.43 -6.92 -10.80
N ARG A 29 -17.16 -6.96 -11.23
CA ARG A 29 -16.18 -7.96 -10.80
C ARG A 29 -15.51 -7.55 -9.51
N TYR A 30 -15.37 -8.49 -8.57
CA TYR A 30 -14.69 -8.28 -7.29
C TYR A 30 -13.72 -9.43 -7.02
N ILE A 31 -12.55 -9.10 -6.50
CA ILE A 31 -11.54 -10.05 -6.07
C ILE A 31 -11.72 -10.28 -4.56
N VAL A 32 -11.87 -11.52 -4.15
CA VAL A 32 -11.95 -11.93 -2.73
C VAL A 32 -10.59 -12.45 -2.30
N LYS A 33 -9.98 -11.82 -1.30
CA LYS A 33 -8.67 -12.19 -0.75
C LYS A 33 -8.86 -12.59 0.72
N PHE A 34 -8.41 -13.79 1.08
CA PHE A 34 -8.58 -14.32 2.43
C PHE A 34 -7.57 -13.74 3.42
N GLN A 35 -7.97 -13.77 4.70
CA GLN A 35 -7.03 -13.61 5.79
C GLN A 35 -5.89 -14.62 5.63
N LYS A 36 -4.65 -14.12 5.64
CA LYS A 36 -3.45 -14.92 5.40
C LYS A 36 -3.06 -15.68 6.66
N ASN A 37 -2.73 -16.96 6.49
CA ASN A 37 -2.04 -17.75 7.51
C ASN A 37 -0.54 -17.79 7.18
N SER A 38 0.29 -17.38 8.12
CA SER A 38 1.75 -17.32 7.99
C SER A 38 2.42 -18.11 9.12
N GLU A 39 3.73 -18.07 9.19
CA GLU A 39 4.53 -18.66 10.29
C GLU A 39 4.12 -18.18 11.70
N VAL A 40 3.58 -16.97 11.79
CA VAL A 40 3.07 -16.42 13.07
C VAL A 40 1.58 -16.71 13.31
N GLY A 41 0.92 -17.52 12.47
CA GLY A 41 -0.51 -17.78 12.46
C GLY A 41 -1.29 -16.80 11.59
N LEU A 42 -2.59 -16.64 11.87
CA LEU A 42 -3.48 -15.75 11.13
C LEU A 42 -3.02 -14.28 11.29
N THR A 43 -2.88 -13.58 10.18
CA THR A 43 -2.43 -12.19 10.15
C THR A 43 -3.59 -11.24 9.87
N PHE A 44 -3.38 -9.94 10.04
CA PHE A 44 -4.40 -8.92 9.80
C PHE A 44 -4.25 -8.22 8.45
N ASN A 45 -3.68 -8.91 7.46
CA ASN A 45 -3.49 -8.38 6.10
C ASN A 45 -4.78 -7.88 5.45
N TYR A 46 -5.93 -8.53 5.70
CA TYR A 46 -7.24 -8.13 5.15
C TYR A 46 -7.70 -6.79 5.73
N VAL A 47 -7.44 -6.53 7.02
CA VAL A 47 -7.70 -5.23 7.66
C VAL A 47 -6.71 -4.17 7.17
N SER A 48 -5.44 -4.54 7.00
CA SER A 48 -4.41 -3.66 6.46
C SER A 48 -4.73 -3.22 5.04
N GLU A 49 -5.21 -4.14 4.18
CA GLU A 49 -5.67 -3.84 2.83
C GLU A 49 -6.83 -2.83 2.83
N TYR A 50 -7.81 -3.07 3.70
CA TYR A 50 -8.97 -2.19 3.84
C TYR A 50 -8.57 -0.80 4.35
N LEU A 51 -7.91 -0.73 5.50
CA LEU A 51 -7.54 0.55 6.11
C LEU A 51 -6.55 1.33 5.24
N GLY A 52 -5.53 0.65 4.67
CA GLY A 52 -4.57 1.27 3.78
C GLY A 52 -5.27 1.91 2.58
N SER A 53 -6.15 1.18 1.90
CA SER A 53 -6.90 1.69 0.75
C SER A 53 -7.80 2.88 1.12
N HIS A 54 -8.50 2.81 2.25
CA HIS A 54 -9.37 3.92 2.68
C HIS A 54 -8.58 5.16 3.12
N ILE A 55 -7.37 5.01 3.69
CA ILE A 55 -6.50 6.16 3.97
C ILE A 55 -6.04 6.83 2.67
N PHE A 56 -5.67 6.08 1.63
CA PHE A 56 -5.41 6.65 0.30
C PHE A 56 -6.63 7.40 -0.25
N GLN A 57 -7.82 6.82 -0.11
CA GLN A 57 -9.06 7.45 -0.56
C GLN A 57 -9.37 8.76 0.18
N LEU A 58 -9.18 8.81 1.51
CA LEU A 58 -9.36 10.03 2.31
C LEU A 58 -8.41 11.15 1.86
N LEU A 59 -7.25 10.80 1.34
CA LEU A 59 -6.26 11.75 0.81
C LEU A 59 -6.46 12.09 -0.67
N GLY A 60 -7.56 11.62 -1.28
CA GLY A 60 -7.91 11.92 -2.67
C GLY A 60 -7.03 11.20 -3.71
N ILE A 61 -6.26 10.18 -3.32
CA ILE A 61 -5.42 9.40 -4.22
C ILE A 61 -6.25 8.24 -4.78
N PRO A 62 -6.32 8.07 -6.12
CA PRO A 62 -7.00 6.93 -6.73
C PRO A 62 -6.47 5.59 -6.22
N VAL A 63 -7.35 4.78 -5.68
CA VAL A 63 -7.02 3.51 -5.03
C VAL A 63 -8.12 2.49 -5.32
N GLN A 64 -7.78 1.21 -5.24
CA GLN A 64 -8.72 0.11 -5.37
C GLN A 64 -9.77 0.17 -4.24
N GLU A 65 -11.06 0.15 -4.58
CA GLU A 65 -12.14 0.08 -3.61
C GLU A 65 -12.11 -1.26 -2.86
N THR A 66 -12.23 -1.21 -1.53
CA THR A 66 -12.13 -2.39 -0.68
C THR A 66 -13.25 -2.45 0.36
N PHE A 67 -13.67 -3.65 0.72
CA PHE A 67 -14.74 -3.93 1.68
C PHE A 67 -14.34 -5.09 2.58
N LEU A 68 -14.62 -4.99 3.88
CA LEU A 68 -14.46 -6.10 4.81
C LEU A 68 -15.68 -7.03 4.81
N GLY A 69 -15.44 -8.32 5.03
CA GLY A 69 -16.51 -9.27 5.14
C GLY A 69 -16.06 -10.68 5.49
N THR A 70 -16.98 -11.63 5.29
CA THR A 70 -16.72 -13.05 5.43
C THR A 70 -17.04 -13.80 4.13
N TYR A 71 -16.38 -14.91 3.91
CA TYR A 71 -16.70 -15.89 2.89
C TYR A 71 -16.54 -17.30 3.47
N GLU A 72 -17.63 -18.09 3.52
CA GLU A 72 -17.66 -19.40 4.19
C GLU A 72 -17.14 -19.32 5.65
N GLY A 73 -17.57 -18.28 6.38
CA GLY A 73 -17.20 -18.05 7.78
C GLY A 73 -15.74 -17.60 8.00
N LYS A 74 -14.98 -17.35 6.94
CA LYS A 74 -13.58 -16.85 7.03
C LYS A 74 -13.51 -15.37 6.71
N ASN A 75 -12.66 -14.64 7.42
CA ASN A 75 -12.43 -13.23 7.15
C ASN A 75 -11.82 -13.01 5.75
N VAL A 76 -12.36 -12.02 5.06
CA VAL A 76 -11.90 -11.63 3.72
C VAL A 76 -11.88 -10.10 3.58
N VAL A 77 -11.05 -9.63 2.66
CA VAL A 77 -11.21 -8.34 2.02
C VAL A 77 -11.73 -8.59 0.60
N VAL A 78 -12.75 -7.84 0.21
CA VAL A 78 -13.37 -7.90 -1.12
C VAL A 78 -12.99 -6.60 -1.81
N MET A 79 -12.34 -6.72 -2.95
CA MET A 79 -11.75 -5.61 -3.70
C MET A 79 -12.42 -5.49 -5.06
N LYS A 80 -12.94 -4.32 -5.40
CA LYS A 80 -13.51 -4.11 -6.73
C LYS A 80 -12.40 -4.22 -7.78
N ASN A 81 -12.63 -5.03 -8.81
CA ASN A 81 -11.70 -5.10 -9.93
C ASN A 81 -11.82 -3.81 -10.74
N PHE A 82 -10.73 -3.04 -10.81
CA PHE A 82 -10.68 -1.76 -11.53
C PHE A 82 -10.34 -1.90 -13.02
N LEU A 83 -10.06 -3.14 -13.47
CA LEU A 83 -9.78 -3.43 -14.87
C LEU A 83 -11.07 -3.63 -15.66
N GLU A 84 -11.21 -2.97 -16.79
CA GLU A 84 -12.21 -3.29 -17.79
C GLU A 84 -11.83 -4.58 -18.55
N PRO A 85 -12.75 -5.21 -19.31
CA PRO A 85 -12.46 -6.48 -20.00
C PRO A 85 -11.27 -6.44 -20.95
N GLU A 86 -10.97 -5.29 -21.52
CA GLU A 86 -9.88 -5.09 -22.48
C GLU A 86 -8.61 -4.50 -21.86
N ASP A 87 -8.61 -4.28 -20.54
CA ASP A 87 -7.49 -3.71 -19.81
C ASP A 87 -6.53 -4.82 -19.36
N ASP A 88 -5.22 -4.57 -19.48
CA ASP A 88 -4.17 -5.37 -18.88
C ASP A 88 -3.53 -4.60 -17.72
N LEU A 89 -3.35 -5.26 -16.56
CA LEU A 89 -2.53 -4.71 -15.48
C LEU A 89 -1.06 -5.05 -15.76
N VAL A 90 -0.26 -4.03 -15.97
CA VAL A 90 1.19 -4.15 -16.16
C VAL A 90 1.89 -3.61 -14.93
N ALA A 91 2.45 -4.51 -14.13
CA ALA A 91 3.26 -4.12 -12.98
C ALA A 91 4.47 -3.30 -13.42
N PHE A 92 4.93 -2.37 -12.56
CA PHE A 92 6.10 -1.52 -12.86
C PHE A 92 7.33 -2.35 -13.28
N ASN A 93 7.59 -3.47 -12.62
CA ASN A 93 8.67 -4.41 -12.99
C ASN A 93 8.56 -4.93 -14.43
N GLY A 94 7.34 -5.09 -14.95
CA GLY A 94 7.09 -5.60 -16.29
C GLY A 94 7.32 -4.58 -17.40
N VAL A 95 7.34 -3.29 -17.05
CA VAL A 95 7.58 -2.21 -18.03
C VAL A 95 9.05 -2.18 -18.48
N GLY A 96 9.98 -2.59 -17.61
CA GLY A 96 11.41 -2.63 -17.90
C GLY A 96 11.92 -3.89 -18.61
N GLU A 97 11.05 -4.85 -18.95
CA GLU A 97 11.45 -6.17 -19.47
C GLU A 97 12.14 -6.17 -20.83
N SER A 98 12.12 -5.09 -21.58
CA SER A 98 12.78 -5.04 -22.88
C SER A 98 14.29 -4.82 -22.82
N SER A 99 14.88 -4.52 -21.67
CA SER A 99 16.29 -4.13 -21.57
C SER A 99 17.17 -4.87 -20.57
N LEU A 100 16.63 -5.63 -19.60
CA LEU A 100 17.46 -6.30 -18.59
C LEU A 100 16.88 -7.66 -18.15
N GLU A 101 17.44 -8.74 -18.66
CA GLU A 101 17.27 -10.11 -18.16
C GLU A 101 17.92 -10.26 -16.78
N ARG A 102 17.26 -9.88 -15.68
CA ARG A 102 17.73 -10.19 -14.32
C ARG A 102 16.57 -10.35 -13.35
N ASP A 103 16.78 -11.15 -12.29
CA ASP A 103 15.81 -11.57 -11.26
C ASP A 103 14.81 -10.50 -10.82
N LYS A 104 13.55 -10.65 -11.21
CA LYS A 104 12.44 -9.67 -11.11
C LYS A 104 12.05 -9.31 -9.67
N GLU A 105 12.30 -10.18 -8.69
CA GLU A 105 11.93 -9.97 -7.28
C GLU A 105 13.01 -9.25 -6.46
N LEU A 106 14.24 -9.13 -6.97
CA LEU A 106 15.38 -8.58 -6.25
C LEU A 106 15.75 -7.14 -6.63
N TYR A 107 15.07 -6.54 -7.63
CA TYR A 107 15.44 -5.20 -8.09
C TYR A 107 15.12 -4.12 -7.08
N GLN A 108 16.16 -3.57 -6.54
CA GLN A 108 16.16 -2.34 -5.77
C GLN A 108 16.46 -1.18 -6.72
N TYR A 109 15.42 -0.51 -7.17
CA TYR A 109 15.57 0.67 -8.03
C TYR A 109 16.01 1.86 -7.20
N THR A 110 16.99 2.61 -7.70
CA THR A 110 17.21 3.97 -7.23
C THR A 110 16.09 4.87 -7.79
N TYR A 111 15.95 6.06 -7.26
CA TYR A 111 15.02 7.05 -7.85
C TYR A 111 15.38 7.35 -9.31
N GLU A 112 16.68 7.44 -9.60
CA GLU A 112 17.21 7.65 -10.96
C GLU A 112 16.80 6.50 -11.89
N ASP A 113 16.89 5.25 -11.42
CA ASP A 113 16.47 4.07 -12.19
C ASP A 113 14.97 4.14 -12.52
N ILE A 114 14.12 4.47 -11.52
CA ILE A 114 12.68 4.62 -11.70
C ILE A 114 12.38 5.72 -12.72
N THR A 115 13.01 6.88 -12.58
CA THR A 115 12.81 8.02 -13.46
C THR A 115 13.31 7.73 -14.89
N ALA A 116 14.45 7.08 -15.04
CA ALA A 116 14.99 6.67 -16.34
C ALA A 116 14.06 5.66 -17.02
N MET A 117 13.62 4.63 -16.32
CA MET A 117 12.67 3.63 -16.84
C MET A 117 11.36 4.28 -17.33
N LEU A 118 10.81 5.23 -16.58
CA LEU A 118 9.61 5.94 -16.97
C LEU A 118 9.84 6.77 -18.25
N ARG A 119 10.95 7.48 -18.33
CA ARG A 119 11.27 8.32 -19.50
C ARG A 119 11.61 7.53 -20.76
N GLU A 120 12.28 6.39 -20.62
CA GLU A 120 12.76 5.59 -21.76
C GLU A 120 11.65 4.66 -22.32
N ASN A 121 10.82 4.09 -21.47
CA ASN A 121 9.90 3.02 -21.86
C ASN A 121 8.44 3.45 -22.03
N MET A 122 8.07 4.65 -21.61
CA MET A 122 6.66 5.05 -21.57
C MET A 122 6.36 6.26 -22.48
N LYS A 123 6.57 6.09 -23.79
CA LYS A 123 6.33 7.15 -24.79
C LYS A 123 4.89 7.69 -24.84
N SER A 124 3.93 7.01 -24.24
CA SER A 124 2.50 7.39 -24.26
C SER A 124 1.92 7.73 -22.88
N THR A 125 2.72 7.75 -21.82
CA THR A 125 2.29 8.11 -20.46
C THR A 125 2.81 9.48 -20.09
N ASN A 126 2.01 10.24 -19.34
CA ASN A 126 2.48 11.46 -18.70
C ASN A 126 3.49 11.12 -17.60
N VAL A 127 4.76 11.26 -17.91
CA VAL A 127 5.87 10.86 -17.01
C VAL A 127 5.84 11.68 -15.72
N GLU A 128 5.61 12.97 -15.79
CA GLU A 128 5.58 13.86 -14.63
C GLU A 128 4.41 13.50 -13.70
N GLU A 129 3.22 13.26 -14.24
CA GLU A 129 2.07 12.78 -13.45
C GLU A 129 2.36 11.45 -12.77
N THR A 130 3.10 10.56 -13.44
CA THR A 130 3.49 9.26 -12.88
C THR A 130 4.49 9.44 -11.74
N ILE A 131 5.46 10.35 -11.88
CA ILE A 131 6.42 10.69 -10.83
C ILE A 131 5.70 11.29 -9.62
N ASP A 132 4.79 12.23 -9.84
CA ASP A 132 4.00 12.85 -8.78
C ASP A 132 3.18 11.79 -8.02
N ARG A 133 2.47 10.92 -8.75
CA ARG A 133 1.68 9.83 -8.17
C ARG A 133 2.53 8.82 -7.40
N PHE A 134 3.73 8.51 -7.91
CA PHE A 134 4.67 7.64 -7.22
C PHE A 134 5.07 8.23 -5.86
N TRP A 135 5.39 9.53 -5.81
CA TRP A 135 5.76 10.17 -4.55
C TRP A 135 4.58 10.38 -3.60
N ASP A 136 3.39 10.69 -4.12
CA ASP A 136 2.17 10.72 -3.31
C ASP A 136 1.93 9.36 -2.64
N MET A 137 2.04 8.27 -3.42
CA MET A 137 1.93 6.91 -2.90
C MET A 137 3.02 6.62 -1.85
N PHE A 138 4.26 7.04 -2.09
CA PHE A 138 5.38 6.86 -1.16
C PHE A 138 5.15 7.57 0.18
N ILE A 139 4.62 8.80 0.18
CA ILE A 139 4.29 9.55 1.40
C ILE A 139 3.18 8.85 2.21
N VAL A 140 2.15 8.35 1.53
CA VAL A 140 1.08 7.62 2.22
C VAL A 140 1.55 6.24 2.70
N ASP A 141 2.36 5.52 1.91
CA ASP A 141 3.01 4.28 2.37
C ASP A 141 3.90 4.52 3.60
N ALA A 142 4.57 5.67 3.67
CA ALA A 142 5.31 6.08 4.86
C ALA A 142 4.39 6.29 6.07
N LEU A 143 3.20 6.87 5.88
CA LEU A 143 2.21 7.06 6.94
C LEU A 143 1.69 5.72 7.46
N ILE A 144 1.24 4.83 6.56
CA ILE A 144 0.63 3.54 6.93
C ILE A 144 1.66 2.45 7.24
N GLY A 145 2.95 2.73 7.05
CA GLY A 145 4.04 1.78 7.31
C GLY A 145 4.01 0.56 6.40
N ASN A 146 3.70 0.74 5.11
CA ASN A 146 3.74 -0.34 4.14
C ASN A 146 5.19 -0.81 3.92
N PHE A 147 5.44 -2.11 4.08
CA PHE A 147 6.78 -2.67 3.95
C PHE A 147 7.02 -3.46 2.66
N ASP A 148 6.02 -3.54 1.77
CA ASP A 148 6.06 -4.42 0.60
C ASP A 148 5.66 -3.72 -0.71
N ARG A 149 5.83 -2.40 -0.82
CA ARG A 149 5.57 -1.64 -2.06
C ARG A 149 6.71 -1.84 -3.05
N HIS A 150 6.95 -3.07 -3.49
CA HIS A 150 7.89 -3.36 -4.58
C HIS A 150 7.24 -3.11 -5.96
N GLY A 151 8.03 -3.14 -7.03
CA GLY A 151 7.55 -2.85 -8.38
C GLY A 151 6.50 -3.82 -8.95
N GLY A 152 6.15 -4.90 -8.24
CA GLY A 152 5.01 -5.76 -8.55
C GLY A 152 3.69 -5.30 -7.94
N ASN A 153 3.74 -4.40 -6.94
CA ASN A 153 2.58 -3.94 -6.16
C ASN A 153 2.13 -2.51 -6.52
N TRP A 154 2.57 -2.01 -7.65
CA TRP A 154 2.08 -0.82 -8.33
C TRP A 154 2.40 -0.91 -9.82
N GLY A 155 1.76 -0.12 -10.66
CA GLY A 155 1.99 -0.20 -12.11
C GLY A 155 0.95 0.58 -12.92
N PHE A 156 0.64 0.04 -14.09
CA PHE A 156 -0.12 0.72 -15.11
C PHE A 156 -1.25 -0.17 -15.63
N ILE A 157 -2.30 0.49 -16.06
CA ILE A 157 -3.32 -0.13 -16.89
C ILE A 157 -2.93 0.13 -18.34
N LYS A 158 -2.80 -0.95 -19.12
CA LYS A 158 -2.55 -0.90 -20.56
C LYS A 158 -3.83 -1.20 -21.32
N LYS A 159 -4.18 -0.32 -22.25
CA LYS A 159 -5.25 -0.49 -23.23
C LYS A 159 -4.78 0.08 -24.57
N ASP A 160 -4.94 -0.66 -25.67
CA ASP A 160 -4.59 -0.22 -27.04
C ASP A 160 -3.17 0.40 -27.14
N ASN A 161 -2.18 -0.24 -26.52
CA ASN A 161 -0.80 0.26 -26.38
C ASN A 161 -0.63 1.62 -25.68
N GLN A 162 -1.67 2.12 -25.03
CA GLN A 162 -1.59 3.27 -24.14
C GLN A 162 -1.49 2.81 -22.68
N TYR A 163 -0.67 3.51 -21.92
CA TYR A 163 -0.47 3.24 -20.51
C TYR A 163 -1.02 4.41 -19.69
N ARG A 164 -1.74 4.10 -18.62
CA ARG A 164 -2.12 5.05 -17.58
C ARG A 164 -1.78 4.47 -16.22
N ILE A 165 -1.38 5.30 -15.27
CA ILE A 165 -1.08 4.79 -13.93
C ILE A 165 -2.32 4.13 -13.32
N ALA A 166 -2.14 2.94 -12.75
CA ALA A 166 -3.22 2.22 -12.08
C ALA A 166 -3.59 2.90 -10.75
N PRO A 167 -4.83 2.77 -10.26
CA PRO A 167 -5.13 3.06 -8.86
C PRO A 167 -4.17 2.31 -7.94
N VAL A 168 -3.88 2.84 -6.77
CA VAL A 168 -3.05 2.13 -5.77
C VAL A 168 -3.74 0.84 -5.36
N TYR A 169 -3.00 -0.26 -5.29
CA TYR A 169 -3.49 -1.58 -4.89
C TYR A 169 -2.46 -2.29 -4.01
N ASP A 170 -2.85 -3.41 -3.41
CA ASP A 170 -2.01 -4.27 -2.56
C ASP A 170 -1.40 -3.53 -1.35
N ASN A 171 -2.30 -3.06 -0.47
CA ASN A 171 -1.96 -2.38 0.78
C ASN A 171 -1.91 -3.34 1.99
N GLY A 172 -2.04 -4.66 1.77
CA GLY A 172 -2.14 -5.68 2.82
C GLY A 172 -0.91 -5.84 3.71
N SER A 173 0.22 -5.24 3.33
CA SER A 173 1.46 -5.23 4.10
C SER A 173 1.67 -3.96 4.94
N SER A 174 0.60 -3.19 5.17
CA SER A 174 0.58 -1.98 5.98
C SER A 174 0.19 -2.28 7.43
N LEU A 175 0.42 -1.34 8.35
CA LEU A 175 -0.09 -1.39 9.73
C LEU A 175 0.33 -2.64 10.52
N TYR A 176 1.46 -3.25 10.17
CA TYR A 176 2.09 -4.37 10.88
C TYR A 176 1.18 -5.61 11.05
N PRO A 177 0.65 -6.21 9.97
CA PRO A 177 -0.33 -7.29 10.02
C PRO A 177 0.14 -8.56 10.73
N LYS A 178 1.46 -8.77 10.86
CA LYS A 178 2.06 -9.91 11.55
C LYS A 178 2.09 -9.77 13.08
N LEU A 179 1.84 -8.59 13.63
CA LEU A 179 1.58 -8.41 15.07
C LEU A 179 0.14 -8.86 15.35
N ASN A 180 -0.05 -10.15 15.50
CA ASN A 180 -1.35 -10.80 15.40
C ASN A 180 -2.04 -11.08 16.73
N THR A 181 -1.44 -10.71 17.86
CA THR A 181 -2.06 -10.83 19.20
C THR A 181 -2.00 -9.51 19.96
N ASP A 182 -2.92 -9.33 20.91
CA ASP A 182 -2.99 -8.10 21.71
C ASP A 182 -1.76 -7.93 22.60
N GLU A 183 -1.17 -9.02 23.10
CA GLU A 183 0.05 -8.98 23.91
C GLU A 183 1.24 -8.41 23.11
N LYS A 184 1.38 -8.78 21.83
CA LYS A 184 2.42 -8.23 20.95
C LYS A 184 2.21 -6.74 20.67
N LEU A 185 0.94 -6.34 20.53
CA LEU A 185 0.59 -4.93 20.32
C LEU A 185 0.86 -4.09 21.57
N GLU A 186 0.47 -4.58 22.74
CA GLU A 186 0.74 -3.92 24.03
C GLU A 186 2.23 -3.82 24.32
N ALA A 187 3.02 -4.84 24.00
CA ALA A 187 4.46 -4.80 24.13
C ALA A 187 5.07 -3.66 23.33
N VAL A 188 4.60 -3.44 22.10
CA VAL A 188 5.05 -2.30 21.27
C VAL A 188 4.58 -0.97 21.87
N LEU A 189 3.29 -0.86 22.24
CA LEU A 189 2.70 0.36 22.77
C LEU A 189 3.35 0.81 24.09
N SER A 190 3.90 -0.14 24.85
CA SER A 190 4.56 0.10 26.16
C SER A 190 6.03 0.43 26.06
N SER A 191 6.62 0.43 24.85
CA SER A 191 8.05 0.62 24.63
C SER A 191 8.29 1.70 23.57
N GLU A 192 8.85 2.83 24.00
CA GLU A 192 9.25 3.90 23.07
C GLU A 192 10.30 3.40 22.06
N GLU A 193 11.22 2.53 22.50
CA GLU A 193 12.22 1.92 21.62
C GLU A 193 11.58 1.08 20.51
N GLU A 194 10.57 0.27 20.84
CA GLU A 194 9.83 -0.55 19.87
C GLU A 194 9.04 0.30 18.86
N ILE A 195 8.46 1.42 19.31
CA ILE A 195 7.82 2.40 18.44
C ILE A 195 8.88 3.05 17.53
N ASP A 196 9.98 3.53 18.08
CA ASP A 196 11.03 4.24 17.33
C ASP A 196 11.72 3.33 16.31
N GLN A 197 11.92 2.06 16.60
CA GLN A 197 12.42 1.11 15.61
C GLN A 197 11.49 1.02 14.39
N ARG A 198 10.16 1.03 14.60
CA ARG A 198 9.16 0.99 13.55
C ARG A 198 9.00 2.31 12.79
N ILE A 199 9.50 3.39 13.32
CA ILE A 199 9.46 4.71 12.67
C ILE A 199 10.76 4.95 11.89
N TYR A 200 11.91 4.76 12.53
CA TYR A 200 13.19 5.18 11.98
C TYR A 200 13.92 4.10 11.20
N LYS A 201 13.70 2.82 11.53
CA LYS A 201 14.46 1.71 10.95
C LYS A 201 13.63 0.80 10.04
N PHE A 202 12.36 0.57 10.36
CA PHE A 202 11.47 -0.32 9.64
C PHE A 202 10.05 0.26 9.56
N PRO A 203 9.36 0.15 8.42
CA PRO A 203 9.78 -0.52 7.18
C PRO A 203 10.86 0.25 6.41
N THR A 204 11.64 -0.50 5.61
CA THR A 204 12.54 0.05 4.61
C THR A 204 11.89 -0.02 3.24
N TYR A 205 12.11 1.00 2.44
CA TYR A 205 11.69 1.04 1.05
C TYR A 205 12.86 0.69 0.11
N HIS A 206 12.53 0.33 -1.13
CA HIS A 206 13.55 -0.03 -2.13
C HIS A 206 14.29 1.16 -2.74
N ILE A 207 13.90 2.40 -2.44
CA ILE A 207 14.70 3.58 -2.81
C ILE A 207 16.01 3.57 -2.02
N LYS A 208 17.10 3.66 -2.75
CA LYS A 208 18.44 3.72 -2.16
C LYS A 208 18.86 5.16 -1.94
N VAL A 209 19.10 5.52 -0.70
CA VAL A 209 19.86 6.72 -0.35
C VAL A 209 21.27 6.25 -0.01
N LYS A 210 22.30 6.83 -0.66
CA LYS A 210 23.72 6.43 -0.48
C LYS A 210 23.96 4.93 -0.76
N ASN A 211 23.36 4.39 -1.83
CA ASN A 211 23.50 2.98 -2.27
C ASN A 211 23.08 1.91 -1.27
N ARG A 212 22.23 2.21 -0.28
CA ARG A 212 21.66 1.25 0.66
C ARG A 212 20.15 1.38 0.74
N LYS A 213 19.46 0.29 1.07
CA LYS A 213 18.05 0.33 1.45
C LYS A 213 17.85 1.35 2.56
N SER A 214 16.90 2.23 2.38
CA SER A 214 16.65 3.32 3.31
C SER A 214 15.27 3.22 3.93
N SER A 215 15.14 3.61 5.18
CA SER A 215 13.82 3.74 5.80
C SER A 215 13.07 4.92 5.17
N TYR A 216 11.75 4.93 5.33
CA TYR A 216 10.94 6.08 4.94
C TYR A 216 11.45 7.37 5.57
N PHE A 217 11.84 7.32 6.86
CA PHE A 217 12.41 8.46 7.54
C PHE A 217 13.68 8.98 6.85
N GLU A 218 14.63 8.09 6.52
CA GLU A 218 15.88 8.48 5.87
C GLU A 218 15.65 9.15 4.51
N VAL A 219 14.72 8.61 3.69
CA VAL A 219 14.40 9.19 2.39
C VAL A 219 13.75 10.56 2.54
N ILE A 220 12.66 10.63 3.31
CA ILE A 220 11.83 11.83 3.43
C ILE A 220 12.58 12.96 4.15
N SER A 221 13.27 12.67 5.27
CA SER A 221 14.02 13.68 6.02
C SER A 221 15.29 14.17 5.34
N SER A 222 15.75 13.45 4.31
CA SER A 222 16.90 13.91 3.53
C SER A 222 16.63 15.17 2.72
N LEU A 223 15.37 15.43 2.36
CA LEU A 223 14.89 16.52 1.51
C LEU A 223 15.60 16.59 0.12
N GLN A 224 16.28 15.52 -0.28
CA GLN A 224 17.10 15.49 -1.51
C GLN A 224 16.27 15.39 -2.78
N PHE A 225 15.02 14.91 -2.69
CA PHE A 225 14.16 14.63 -3.83
C PHE A 225 13.06 15.69 -3.91
N GLU A 226 13.18 16.62 -4.87
CA GLU A 226 12.24 17.73 -5.04
C GLU A 226 10.79 17.24 -5.18
N ALA A 227 10.55 16.24 -6.03
CA ALA A 227 9.21 15.68 -6.21
C ALA A 227 8.65 15.01 -4.94
N CYS A 228 9.50 14.45 -4.07
CA CYS A 228 9.11 13.98 -2.74
C CYS A 228 8.71 15.14 -1.82
N ASN A 229 9.46 16.24 -1.86
CA ASN A 229 9.17 17.44 -1.08
C ASN A 229 7.83 18.07 -1.52
N ASP A 230 7.56 18.07 -2.82
CA ASP A 230 6.29 18.57 -3.35
C ASP A 230 5.12 17.65 -2.98
N ALA A 231 5.33 16.33 -2.98
CA ALA A 231 4.33 15.38 -2.45
C ALA A 231 4.04 15.62 -0.96
N LEU A 232 5.07 15.90 -0.14
CA LEU A 232 4.85 16.29 1.27
C LEU A 232 3.97 17.52 1.38
N LYS A 233 4.23 18.58 0.58
CA LYS A 233 3.43 19.81 0.58
C LYS A 233 1.98 19.56 0.16
N ARG A 234 1.73 18.60 -0.76
CA ARG A 234 0.38 18.24 -1.19
C ARG A 234 -0.36 17.40 -0.15
N ILE A 235 0.29 16.39 0.41
CA ILE A 235 -0.38 15.34 1.20
C ILE A 235 -0.50 15.71 2.68
N VAL A 236 0.55 16.23 3.30
CA VAL A 236 0.58 16.48 4.75
C VAL A 236 -0.57 17.38 5.23
N PRO A 237 -0.92 18.49 4.55
CA PRO A 237 -2.04 19.33 4.96
C PRO A 237 -3.42 18.67 4.83
N CYS A 238 -3.52 17.59 4.04
CA CYS A 238 -4.79 16.87 3.82
C CYS A 238 -5.03 15.76 4.87
N ILE A 239 -4.05 15.45 5.72
CA ILE A 239 -4.17 14.38 6.72
C ILE A 239 -5.06 14.85 7.87
N ASP A 240 -6.26 14.28 7.97
CA ASP A 240 -7.23 14.52 9.06
C ASP A 240 -7.36 13.29 9.95
N PHE A 241 -6.76 13.35 11.14
CA PHE A 241 -6.82 12.26 12.12
C PHE A 241 -8.22 12.02 12.69
N ASN A 242 -9.15 12.97 12.62
CA ASN A 242 -10.54 12.71 13.03
C ASN A 242 -11.19 11.73 12.06
N GLN A 243 -11.00 11.91 10.75
CA GLN A 243 -11.52 10.98 9.74
C GLN A 243 -10.83 9.62 9.82
N ILE A 244 -9.49 9.60 9.95
CA ILE A 244 -8.71 8.35 10.08
C ILE A 244 -9.11 7.57 11.34
N ASN A 245 -9.27 8.24 12.48
CA ASN A 245 -9.68 7.60 13.72
C ASN A 245 -11.11 7.05 13.64
N THR A 246 -12.03 7.78 13.03
CA THR A 246 -13.39 7.31 12.77
C THR A 246 -13.37 6.05 11.89
N LEU A 247 -12.61 6.06 10.81
CA LEU A 247 -12.43 4.89 9.94
C LEU A 247 -11.93 3.65 10.72
N ILE A 248 -10.95 3.83 11.62
CA ILE A 248 -10.42 2.74 12.44
C ILE A 248 -11.46 2.23 13.44
N ASP A 249 -12.22 3.15 14.07
CA ASP A 249 -13.25 2.80 15.06
C ASP A 249 -14.40 2.00 14.45
N GLU A 250 -14.72 2.23 13.19
CA GLU A 250 -15.76 1.51 12.45
C GLU A 250 -15.35 0.10 12.01
N VAL A 251 -14.06 -0.27 12.10
CA VAL A 251 -13.63 -1.63 11.76
C VAL A 251 -14.18 -2.63 12.77
N GLU A 252 -15.05 -3.52 12.28
CA GLU A 252 -15.58 -4.64 13.06
C GLU A 252 -14.60 -5.82 13.12
N GLY A 253 -14.68 -6.61 14.21
CA GLY A 253 -13.96 -7.88 14.33
C GLY A 253 -12.49 -7.75 14.69
N ILE A 254 -12.05 -6.57 15.15
CA ILE A 254 -10.71 -6.35 15.72
C ILE A 254 -10.83 -5.83 17.17
N SER A 255 -9.79 -6.09 17.98
CA SER A 255 -9.77 -5.66 19.38
C SER A 255 -9.58 -4.15 19.53
N GLU A 256 -9.99 -3.59 20.66
CA GLU A 256 -9.74 -2.19 21.00
C GLU A 256 -8.23 -1.90 21.15
N VAL A 257 -7.44 -2.89 21.59
CA VAL A 257 -5.99 -2.80 21.63
C VAL A 257 -5.43 -2.58 20.21
N ARG A 258 -5.95 -3.30 19.22
CA ARG A 258 -5.54 -3.15 17.82
C ARG A 258 -5.93 -1.79 17.25
N LYS A 259 -7.14 -1.32 17.51
CA LYS A 259 -7.57 0.02 17.11
C LYS A 259 -6.64 1.10 17.70
N ARG A 260 -6.36 1.01 18.99
CA ARG A 260 -5.43 1.92 19.68
C ARG A 260 -4.03 1.86 19.07
N PHE A 261 -3.53 0.65 18.78
CA PHE A 261 -2.22 0.46 18.14
C PHE A 261 -2.15 1.17 16.79
N TYR A 262 -3.15 0.99 15.93
CA TYR A 262 -3.19 1.64 14.62
C TYR A 262 -3.17 3.17 14.76
N LYS A 263 -4.02 3.73 15.63
CA LYS A 263 -4.09 5.17 15.87
C LYS A 263 -2.74 5.73 16.35
N VAL A 264 -2.13 5.08 17.33
CA VAL A 264 -0.83 5.50 17.87
C VAL A 264 0.26 5.43 16.79
N MET A 265 0.35 4.32 16.07
CA MET A 265 1.40 4.17 15.04
C MET A 265 1.25 5.17 13.90
N LEU A 266 0.05 5.42 13.42
CA LEU A 266 -0.22 6.43 12.40
C LEU A 266 0.14 7.83 12.89
N GLN A 267 -0.26 8.21 14.11
CA GLN A 267 0.08 9.50 14.71
C GLN A 267 1.60 9.67 14.86
N GLN A 268 2.29 8.66 15.39
CA GLN A 268 3.74 8.70 15.58
C GLN A 268 4.50 8.81 14.24
N ARG A 269 4.06 8.06 13.21
CA ARG A 269 4.66 8.15 11.87
C ARG A 269 4.40 9.51 11.23
N TYR A 270 3.20 10.04 11.37
CA TYR A 270 2.88 11.38 10.91
C TYR A 270 3.80 12.44 11.56
N GLU A 271 3.90 12.45 12.88
CA GLU A 271 4.67 13.47 13.61
C GLU A 271 6.17 13.34 13.39
N LYS A 272 6.71 12.11 13.52
CA LYS A 272 8.16 11.86 13.53
C LYS A 272 8.76 11.72 12.13
N ILE A 273 7.95 11.42 11.08
CA ILE A 273 8.43 11.32 9.70
C ILE A 273 7.93 12.50 8.89
N LEU A 274 6.62 12.59 8.69
CA LEU A 274 6.04 13.51 7.72
C LEU A 274 6.12 14.97 8.19
N MET A 275 5.59 15.26 9.37
CA MET A 275 5.63 16.61 9.96
C MET A 275 7.04 17.06 10.28
N TYR A 276 7.93 16.14 10.68
CA TYR A 276 9.34 16.46 10.91
C TYR A 276 9.99 17.03 9.64
N ALA A 277 9.80 16.38 8.49
CA ALA A 277 10.35 16.84 7.23
C ALA A 277 9.58 18.06 6.68
N TYR A 278 8.25 18.06 6.76
CA TYR A 278 7.41 19.15 6.28
C TYR A 278 7.75 20.51 6.91
N ARG A 279 8.08 20.53 8.19
CA ARG A 279 8.47 21.78 8.88
C ARG A 279 9.83 22.34 8.43
N GLN A 280 10.59 21.61 7.66
CA GLN A 280 11.89 22.02 7.13
C GLN A 280 11.82 22.52 5.68
N LEU A 281 10.66 22.42 5.04
CA LEU A 281 10.35 22.90 3.69
C LEU A 281 9.78 24.32 3.71
#